data_68436149dfafda404b5eb6c1e59d0f2c
#
_entry.id   68436149dfafda404b5eb6c1e59d0f2c
#
_cell.length_a   1.000
_cell.length_b   1.000
_cell.length_c   1.000
_cell.angle_alpha   90.00
_cell.angle_beta   90.00
_cell.angle_gamma   90.00
#
_symmetry.space_group_name_H-M   'P 1'
#
loop_
_entity.id
_entity.type
_entity.pdbx_description
1 polymer ?
#
loop_
_entity_poly.entity_id
_entity_poly.type
_entity_poly.pdbx_seq_one_letter_code
_entity_poly.pdbx_strand_id
1 'polypeptide(L)'
;GILDAENTNRTYFWATFGRLTIDNDSKRFLDTDEIYRGDGSKSEVLYENNIEYDTLHVDTMQIINGKKCLFVDKNHQNTQPYRIPNPPNGSKWLRVSATFFITEKVWDVWKMPQFIIQFKNEDEVVKTKFIRVHRLMNSNQKRNLFFDVEIPTKRYTTIDIFLWNADGITATYMDDIRVEVLE
;
A
#
# COMPACT_ATOMS: atom_id res chain seq x y z
N GLY A 1 14.50 12.43 -14.00
CA GLY A 1 14.57 12.92 -13.75
C GLY A 1 14.65 13.16 -13.75
N ILE A 2 14.78 13.00 -13.39
CA ILE A 2 14.89 13.52 -13.11
C ILE A 2 15.04 13.93 -13.22
N LEU A 3 15.20 14.31 -12.97
CA LEU A 3 15.31 15.08 -12.82
C LEU A 3 15.81 15.56 -12.80
N ASP A 4 16.13 16.29 -12.40
CA ASP A 4 16.62 17.04 -11.89
C ASP A 4 17.08 16.94 -11.19
N ALA A 5 17.32 16.89 -10.84
CA ALA A 5 17.62 17.09 -9.89
C ALA A 5 18.37 17.87 -9.50
N GLU A 6 18.67 18.76 -9.83
CA GLU A 6 18.94 19.59 -9.45
C GLU A 6 18.40 20.24 -9.35
N ASN A 7 18.03 20.47 -9.47
CA ASN A 7 17.36 21.01 -9.10
C ASN A 7 16.73 20.63 -8.68
N THR A 8 16.75 20.21 -8.48
CA THR A 8 16.03 19.84 -8.02
C THR A 8 15.57 19.44 -7.42
N ASN A 9 15.42 19.87 -7.22
CA ASN A 9 14.78 19.44 -6.70
C ASN A 9 14.20 18.60 -7.14
N ARG A 10 14.30 18.36 -7.70
CA ARG A 10 13.71 17.62 -7.90
C ARG A 10 13.92 16.46 -7.83
N THR A 11 13.71 16.13 -7.43
CA THR A 11 13.76 15.27 -7.23
C THR A 11 13.50 14.35 -7.17
N TYR A 12 13.27 13.98 -7.14
CA TYR A 12 12.95 13.32 -7.15
C TYR A 12 12.61 12.53 -7.15
N PHE A 13 12.39 12.37 -6.91
CA PHE A 13 11.90 11.96 -7.08
C PHE A 13 11.62 11.13 -6.99
N TRP A 14 11.86 10.99 -6.63
CA TRP A 14 11.52 10.27 -6.38
C TRP A 14 11.44 9.66 -5.58
N ALA A 15 11.37 9.74 -4.97
CA ALA A 15 11.14 9.36 -4.25
C ALA A 15 10.57 9.02 -3.75
N THR A 16 10.57 8.87 -3.46
CA THR A 16 10.05 8.76 -3.11
C THR A 16 9.71 8.87 -3.18
N PHE A 17 9.74 9.22 -3.32
CA PHE A 17 9.62 9.56 -3.56
C PHE A 17 9.29 10.10 -3.69
N GLY A 18 9.38 10.43 -3.70
CA GLY A 18 9.20 11.25 -3.88
C GLY A 18 8.78 12.48 -4.15
N ARG A 19 9.06 13.26 -3.93
CA ARG A 19 8.69 14.37 -3.96
C ARG A 19 9.46 15.17 -4.77
N LEU A 20 9.13 15.73 -5.46
CA LEU A 20 9.78 16.40 -6.26
C LEU A 20 9.32 17.66 -6.40
N THR A 21 9.53 18.38 -6.62
CA THR A 21 9.14 19.29 -6.92
C THR A 21 8.70 20.17 -7.17
N ILE A 22 8.24 20.84 -7.14
CA ILE A 22 7.88 21.47 -7.06
C ILE A 22 7.18 22.63 -7.50
N ASP A 23 6.59 22.68 -8.52
CA ASP A 23 5.69 23.71 -8.95
C ASP A 23 4.26 23.33 -8.53
N ASN A 24 3.32 24.24 -8.79
CA ASN A 24 1.93 24.01 -8.42
C ASN A 24 1.30 22.86 -9.19
N ASP A 25 1.75 22.66 -10.43
CA ASP A 25 1.22 21.55 -11.21
C ASP A 25 1.62 20.21 -10.64
N SER A 26 2.83 20.14 -10.09
CA SER A 26 3.27 18.89 -9.45
C SER A 26 2.46 18.54 -8.24
N LYS A 27 1.93 19.50 -7.53
CA LYS A 27 1.18 19.25 -6.30
C LYS A 27 -0.05 18.39 -6.52
N ARG A 28 -0.66 18.47 -7.70
CA ARG A 28 -1.85 17.65 -7.97
C ARG A 28 -1.52 16.17 -8.06
N PHE A 29 -0.25 15.83 -8.26
CA PHE A 29 0.20 14.43 -8.30
C PHE A 29 0.89 13.99 -7.03
N LEU A 30 1.24 14.95 -6.18
CA LEU A 30 1.93 14.68 -4.93
C LEU A 30 1.07 15.20 -3.80
N ASP A 31 0.45 14.30 -3.09
CA ASP A 31 -0.32 14.68 -1.92
C ASP A 31 0.65 14.97 -0.78
N THR A 32 1.16 16.18 -0.77
CA THR A 32 2.12 16.59 0.24
C THR A 32 1.49 16.84 1.60
N ASP A 33 0.16 16.93 1.64
CA ASP A 33 -0.53 17.10 2.92
C ASP A 33 -0.68 15.78 3.65
N GLU A 34 -0.54 14.65 2.92
CA GLU A 34 -0.62 13.33 3.53
C GLU A 34 0.76 12.76 3.85
N ILE A 35 1.56 13.53 4.53
CA ILE A 35 2.87 13.08 4.99
C ILE A 35 2.85 13.06 6.52
N TYR A 36 2.87 11.86 7.08
CA TYR A 36 3.01 11.69 8.51
C TYR A 36 4.40 12.17 8.92
N ARG A 37 4.45 13.12 9.85
CA ARG A 37 5.71 13.78 10.23
C ARG A 37 6.22 13.33 11.60
N GLY A 38 5.52 12.44 12.26
CA GLY A 38 6.00 11.83 13.50
C GLY A 38 7.01 10.73 13.21
N ASP A 39 7.65 10.25 14.25
CA ASP A 39 8.65 9.17 14.13
C ASP A 39 8.02 7.78 14.19
N GLY A 40 6.71 7.69 14.46
CA GLY A 40 6.01 6.41 14.55
C GLY A 40 6.33 5.63 15.79
N SER A 41 6.97 6.26 16.78
CA SER A 41 7.35 5.56 18.02
C SER A 41 6.16 5.23 18.90
N LYS A 42 5.05 5.95 18.71
CA LYS A 42 3.80 5.68 19.41
C LYS A 42 2.80 5.15 18.39
N SER A 43 2.60 3.86 18.39
CA SER A 43 1.63 3.23 17.52
C SER A 43 0.91 2.13 18.30
N GLU A 44 -0.33 1.90 17.91
CA GLU A 44 -1.15 0.85 18.48
C GLU A 44 -1.68 -0.02 17.36
N VAL A 45 -1.56 -1.34 17.49
CA VAL A 45 -2.02 -2.27 16.46
C VAL A 45 -3.53 -2.28 16.43
N LEU A 46 -4.07 -1.92 15.28
CA LEU A 46 -5.51 -1.92 15.02
C LEU A 46 -5.96 -3.25 14.41
N TYR A 47 -5.12 -3.85 13.57
CA TYR A 47 -5.47 -5.05 12.82
C TYR A 47 -4.21 -5.81 12.42
N GLU A 48 -4.32 -7.15 12.44
CA GLU A 48 -3.21 -8.00 12.08
C GLU A 48 -3.75 -9.30 11.48
N ASN A 49 -3.19 -9.76 10.38
CA ASN A 49 -3.58 -11.03 9.75
C ASN A 49 -2.36 -11.65 9.06
N ASN A 50 -2.03 -12.87 9.47
CA ASN A 50 -0.91 -13.63 8.92
C ASN A 50 -1.35 -14.64 7.85
N ILE A 51 -2.55 -14.49 7.31
CA ILE A 51 -3.09 -15.21 6.15
C ILE A 51 -3.30 -16.72 6.38
N GLU A 52 -2.83 -17.29 7.47
CA GLU A 52 -2.79 -18.74 7.67
C GLU A 52 -4.16 -19.42 7.62
N TYR A 53 -5.23 -18.69 7.93
CA TYR A 53 -6.58 -19.23 7.94
C TYR A 53 -7.39 -18.92 6.69
N ASP A 54 -6.81 -18.17 5.75
CA ASP A 54 -7.51 -17.79 4.53
C ASP A 54 -7.59 -18.96 3.56
N THR A 55 -8.61 -18.94 2.69
CA THR A 55 -8.86 -20.01 1.74
C THR A 55 -8.98 -19.53 0.29
N LEU A 56 -9.11 -18.22 0.06
CA LEU A 56 -9.28 -17.68 -1.29
C LEU A 56 -7.99 -17.01 -1.75
N HIS A 57 -7.58 -17.35 -2.98
CA HIS A 57 -6.43 -16.77 -3.64
C HIS A 57 -5.14 -16.90 -2.81
N VAL A 58 -4.99 -18.06 -2.14
CA VAL A 58 -3.80 -18.36 -1.36
C VAL A 58 -2.90 -19.29 -2.15
N ASP A 59 -1.60 -19.10 -1.96
CA ASP A 59 -0.56 -19.96 -2.52
C ASP A 59 0.13 -20.66 -1.36
N THR A 60 0.37 -21.97 -1.53
CA THR A 60 1.06 -22.79 -0.53
C THR A 60 2.41 -23.27 -1.04
N MET A 61 2.77 -22.92 -2.25
CA MET A 61 4.06 -23.29 -2.84
C MET A 61 5.05 -22.16 -2.73
N GLN A 62 4.59 -20.92 -2.96
CA GLN A 62 5.41 -19.74 -2.69
C GLN A 62 5.08 -19.27 -1.28
N ILE A 63 5.99 -19.51 -0.37
CA ILE A 63 5.78 -19.19 1.06
C ILE A 63 6.62 -17.97 1.40
N ILE A 64 5.98 -16.95 1.98
CA ILE A 64 6.68 -15.77 2.47
C ILE A 64 7.04 -15.98 3.94
N ASN A 65 6.02 -16.19 4.77
CA ASN A 65 6.14 -16.59 6.16
C ASN A 65 5.09 -17.66 6.40
N GLY A 66 5.20 -18.42 7.48
CA GLY A 66 4.18 -19.42 7.79
C GLY A 66 4.03 -20.50 6.73
N LYS A 67 2.81 -20.75 6.26
CA LYS A 67 2.47 -21.83 5.33
C LYS A 67 1.70 -21.36 4.10
N LYS A 68 1.19 -20.13 4.11
CA LYS A 68 0.36 -19.59 3.04
C LYS A 68 0.71 -18.14 2.82
N CYS A 69 0.42 -17.65 1.63
CA CYS A 69 0.40 -16.23 1.34
C CYS A 69 -0.68 -15.95 0.30
N LEU A 70 -1.14 -14.73 0.23
CA LEU A 70 -2.04 -14.29 -0.83
C LEU A 70 -1.25 -14.02 -2.09
N PHE A 71 -1.93 -14.04 -3.24
CA PHE A 71 -1.30 -13.64 -4.48
C PHE A 71 -2.31 -13.00 -5.43
N VAL A 72 -1.78 -12.17 -6.32
CA VAL A 72 -2.49 -11.68 -7.50
C VAL A 72 -1.62 -11.94 -8.71
N ASP A 73 -2.25 -12.23 -9.84
CA ASP A 73 -1.58 -12.45 -11.11
C ASP A 73 -2.54 -12.08 -12.25
N LYS A 74 -2.21 -12.50 -13.48
CA LYS A 74 -3.01 -12.19 -14.64
C LYS A 74 -4.43 -12.75 -14.54
N ASN A 75 -4.60 -13.86 -13.84
CA ASN A 75 -5.89 -14.54 -13.74
C ASN A 75 -6.64 -14.19 -12.45
N HIS A 76 -5.93 -13.75 -11.44
CA HIS A 76 -6.46 -13.40 -10.12
C HIS A 76 -6.13 -11.93 -9.85
N GLN A 77 -7.00 -11.04 -10.34
CA GLN A 77 -6.68 -9.61 -10.33
C GLN A 77 -6.85 -8.95 -8.97
N ASN A 78 -7.53 -9.59 -8.03
CA ASN A 78 -7.75 -9.00 -6.70
C ASN A 78 -7.65 -10.06 -5.63
N THR A 79 -7.08 -9.70 -4.48
CA THR A 79 -7.39 -10.45 -3.26
C THR A 79 -8.78 -10.05 -2.78
N GLN A 80 -9.35 -10.86 -1.87
CA GLN A 80 -10.54 -10.39 -1.17
C GLN A 80 -10.18 -9.18 -0.32
N PRO A 81 -11.12 -8.23 -0.13
CA PRO A 81 -10.86 -7.10 0.75
C PRO A 81 -10.91 -7.53 2.22
N TYR A 82 -9.92 -7.09 2.98
CA TYR A 82 -9.88 -7.28 4.43
C TYR A 82 -10.54 -6.09 5.10
N ARG A 83 -11.61 -6.35 5.84
CA ARG A 83 -12.36 -5.33 6.56
C ARG A 83 -11.63 -5.00 7.86
N ILE A 84 -11.19 -3.75 7.99
CA ILE A 84 -10.43 -3.27 9.14
C ILE A 84 -11.39 -2.61 10.12
N PRO A 85 -11.22 -2.82 11.43
CA PRO A 85 -12.00 -2.11 12.44
C PRO A 85 -11.80 -0.59 12.30
N ASN A 86 -12.80 0.17 12.73
CA ASN A 86 -12.63 1.62 12.77
C ASN A 86 -11.65 1.99 13.88
N PRO A 87 -10.72 2.90 13.61
CA PRO A 87 -9.78 3.36 14.62
C PRO A 87 -10.48 4.14 15.73
N PRO A 88 -9.86 4.26 16.90
CA PRO A 88 -10.41 5.06 18.00
C PRO A 88 -10.71 6.48 17.58
N ASN A 89 -11.70 7.08 18.24
CA ASN A 89 -12.07 8.47 17.95
C ASN A 89 -10.88 9.39 18.22
N GLY A 90 -10.66 10.31 17.31
CA GLY A 90 -9.55 11.26 17.42
C GLY A 90 -8.28 10.81 16.73
N SER A 91 -8.20 9.56 16.27
CA SER A 91 -7.07 9.08 15.47
C SER A 91 -7.01 9.85 14.17
N LYS A 92 -5.79 10.15 13.73
CA LYS A 92 -5.59 10.94 12.51
C LYS A 92 -4.85 10.18 11.44
N TRP A 93 -4.01 9.22 11.80
CA TRP A 93 -3.15 8.51 10.86
C TRP A 93 -3.17 7.01 11.07
N LEU A 94 -3.13 6.29 9.97
CA LEU A 94 -2.92 4.85 9.99
C LEU A 94 -1.64 4.54 9.21
N ARG A 95 -0.86 3.58 9.71
CA ARG A 95 0.21 2.93 8.96
C ARG A 95 -0.31 1.57 8.51
N VAL A 96 -0.21 1.33 7.20
CA VAL A 96 -0.62 0.07 6.59
C VAL A 96 0.63 -0.61 6.07
N SER A 97 0.85 -1.85 6.47
CA SER A 97 2.03 -2.61 6.04
C SER A 97 1.68 -4.04 5.70
N ALA A 98 2.51 -4.66 4.87
CA ALA A 98 2.46 -6.08 4.57
C ALA A 98 3.83 -6.53 4.05
N THR A 99 4.08 -7.84 4.09
CA THR A 99 5.29 -8.43 3.54
C THR A 99 5.00 -8.92 2.12
N PHE A 100 5.86 -8.55 1.18
CA PHE A 100 5.68 -8.88 -0.23
C PHE A 100 6.85 -9.70 -0.75
N PHE A 101 6.56 -10.50 -1.78
CA PHE A 101 7.57 -11.20 -2.55
C PHE A 101 7.19 -11.13 -4.03
N ILE A 102 8.18 -10.85 -4.89
CA ILE A 102 7.99 -10.87 -6.35
C ILE A 102 9.14 -11.67 -6.97
N THR A 103 8.82 -12.49 -7.95
CA THR A 103 9.84 -13.24 -8.71
C THR A 103 10.46 -12.35 -9.76
N GLU A 104 9.66 -11.55 -10.43
CA GLU A 104 10.13 -10.74 -11.54
C GLU A 104 9.44 -9.38 -11.51
N LYS A 105 10.19 -8.31 -11.73
CA LYS A 105 9.70 -6.94 -11.64
C LYS A 105 8.98 -6.52 -12.92
N VAL A 106 7.76 -6.03 -12.78
CA VAL A 106 7.05 -5.33 -13.84
C VAL A 106 7.56 -3.89 -13.87
N TRP A 107 8.01 -3.44 -15.02
CA TRP A 107 8.55 -2.08 -15.18
C TRP A 107 7.50 -1.08 -15.64
N ASP A 108 6.46 -1.55 -16.32
CA ASP A 108 5.36 -0.69 -16.75
C ASP A 108 4.56 -0.24 -15.53
N VAL A 109 4.69 1.03 -15.18
CA VAL A 109 4.12 1.59 -13.97
C VAL A 109 2.58 1.46 -13.94
N TRP A 110 1.96 1.37 -15.10
CA TRP A 110 0.50 1.23 -15.20
C TRP A 110 0.01 -0.19 -14.92
N LYS A 111 0.94 -1.15 -14.98
CA LYS A 111 0.65 -2.57 -14.76
C LYS A 111 1.19 -3.10 -13.44
N MET A 112 1.76 -2.22 -12.62
CA MET A 112 2.28 -2.63 -11.31
C MET A 112 1.15 -2.90 -10.33
N PRO A 113 1.17 -4.04 -9.64
CA PRO A 113 0.21 -4.32 -8.58
C PRO A 113 0.22 -3.26 -7.50
N GLN A 114 -0.97 -2.96 -6.97
CA GLN A 114 -1.18 -1.89 -6.01
C GLN A 114 -1.71 -2.47 -4.70
N PHE A 115 -1.05 -2.09 -3.60
CA PHE A 115 -1.50 -2.40 -2.25
C PHE A 115 -2.32 -1.20 -1.78
N ILE A 116 -3.60 -1.41 -1.52
CA ILE A 116 -4.61 -0.36 -1.45
C ILE A 116 -5.32 -0.39 -0.11
N ILE A 117 -5.59 0.82 0.44
CA ILE A 117 -6.58 1.01 1.49
C ILE A 117 -7.67 1.93 0.95
N GLN A 118 -8.93 1.59 1.24
CA GLN A 118 -10.09 2.39 0.88
C GLN A 118 -10.97 2.65 2.09
N PHE A 119 -11.34 3.92 2.26
CA PHE A 119 -12.38 4.33 3.19
C PHE A 119 -13.66 4.49 2.40
N LYS A 120 -14.74 3.85 2.85
CA LYS A 120 -16.01 3.87 2.15
C LYS A 120 -17.13 4.30 3.07
N ASN A 121 -18.10 4.99 2.52
CA ASN A 121 -19.36 5.27 3.18
C ASN A 121 -20.43 4.49 2.41
N GLU A 122 -20.82 3.33 2.96
CA GLU A 122 -21.64 2.34 2.26
C GLU A 122 -20.90 1.90 1.00
N ASP A 123 -21.40 2.24 -0.19
CA ASP A 123 -20.74 1.85 -1.44
C ASP A 123 -19.88 2.96 -2.05
N GLU A 124 -19.96 4.15 -1.53
CA GLU A 124 -19.22 5.28 -2.08
C GLU A 124 -17.81 5.31 -1.51
N VAL A 125 -16.80 5.35 -2.38
CA VAL A 125 -15.40 5.48 -1.97
C VAL A 125 -15.14 6.93 -1.56
N VAL A 126 -14.87 7.13 -0.28
CA VAL A 126 -14.56 8.45 0.30
C VAL A 126 -13.10 8.81 0.05
N LYS A 127 -12.20 7.83 0.20
CA LYS A 127 -10.76 8.05 0.05
C LYS A 127 -10.08 6.74 -0.32
N THR A 128 -9.09 6.83 -1.20
CA THR A 128 -8.22 5.71 -1.56
C THR A 128 -6.76 6.15 -1.44
N LYS A 129 -5.94 5.30 -0.85
CA LYS A 129 -4.49 5.47 -0.84
C LYS A 129 -3.86 4.14 -1.23
N PHE A 130 -2.73 4.18 -1.95
CA PHE A 130 -2.06 2.95 -2.38
C PHE A 130 -0.58 3.17 -2.65
N ILE A 131 0.16 2.07 -2.68
CA ILE A 131 1.52 2.04 -3.21
C ILE A 131 1.59 1.02 -4.34
N ARG A 132 2.46 1.27 -5.30
CA ARG A 132 2.78 0.31 -6.36
C ARG A 132 3.91 -0.57 -5.88
N VAL A 133 3.60 -1.83 -5.59
CA VAL A 133 4.52 -2.77 -4.93
C VAL A 133 5.82 -2.91 -5.71
N HIS A 134 5.72 -3.14 -7.01
CA HIS A 134 6.90 -3.37 -7.85
C HIS A 134 7.81 -2.14 -7.98
N ARG A 135 7.28 -0.94 -7.67
CA ARG A 135 8.10 0.27 -7.68
C ARG A 135 9.12 0.27 -6.54
N LEU A 136 8.78 -0.40 -5.46
CA LEU A 136 9.54 -0.37 -4.21
C LEU A 136 10.37 -1.64 -3.98
N MET A 137 10.37 -2.58 -4.94
CA MET A 137 11.02 -3.88 -4.80
C MET A 137 11.89 -4.20 -5.99
N ASN A 138 12.80 -5.13 -5.81
CA ASN A 138 13.58 -5.75 -6.88
C ASN A 138 13.11 -7.19 -7.09
N SER A 139 13.45 -7.78 -8.24
CA SER A 139 13.12 -9.18 -8.55
C SER A 139 13.72 -10.10 -7.51
N ASN A 140 13.01 -11.18 -7.21
CA ASN A 140 13.40 -12.20 -6.23
C ASN A 140 13.69 -11.59 -4.86
N GLN A 141 12.91 -10.60 -4.46
CA GLN A 141 13.07 -9.92 -3.19
C GLN A 141 11.85 -10.11 -2.32
N LYS A 142 12.09 -10.45 -1.05
CA LYS A 142 11.07 -10.39 0.00
C LYS A 142 11.29 -9.10 0.78
N ARG A 143 10.22 -8.35 1.01
CA ARG A 143 10.33 -7.06 1.69
C ARG A 143 9.03 -6.70 2.38
N ASN A 144 9.16 -6.14 3.58
CA ASN A 144 8.02 -5.50 4.24
C ASN A 144 7.93 -4.07 3.71
N LEU A 145 6.75 -3.71 3.21
CA LEU A 145 6.48 -2.37 2.72
C LEU A 145 5.37 -1.76 3.56
N PHE A 146 5.42 -0.46 3.72
CA PHE A 146 4.38 0.28 4.43
C PHE A 146 4.12 1.63 3.77
N PHE A 147 2.96 2.18 4.09
CA PHE A 147 2.64 3.56 3.77
C PHE A 147 1.69 4.11 4.84
N ASP A 148 1.75 5.42 5.03
CA ASP A 148 0.92 6.11 6.00
C ASP A 148 -0.23 6.79 5.26
N VAL A 149 -1.41 6.82 5.89
CA VAL A 149 -2.59 7.44 5.31
C VAL A 149 -3.30 8.26 6.37
N GLU A 150 -3.68 9.47 6.02
CA GLU A 150 -4.48 10.32 6.89
C GLU A 150 -5.93 9.85 6.84
N ILE A 151 -6.55 9.67 8.01
CA ILE A 151 -7.94 9.25 8.13
C ILE A 151 -8.81 10.40 7.62
N PRO A 152 -9.75 10.14 6.69
CA PRO A 152 -10.57 11.23 6.15
C PRO A 152 -11.48 11.85 7.21
N THR A 153 -11.65 13.16 7.14
CA THR A 153 -12.61 13.86 7.99
C THR A 153 -14.05 13.65 7.53
N LYS A 154 -14.23 13.29 6.25
CA LYS A 154 -15.54 12.93 5.73
C LYS A 154 -15.99 11.63 6.38
N ARG A 155 -17.30 11.51 6.61
CA ARG A 155 -17.85 10.31 7.22
C ARG A 155 -17.56 9.08 6.35
N TYR A 156 -17.14 8.02 6.98
CA TYR A 156 -16.98 6.69 6.39
C TYR A 156 -17.53 5.65 7.35
N THR A 157 -17.89 4.50 6.84
CA THR A 157 -18.47 3.40 7.63
C THR A 157 -17.57 2.18 7.62
N THR A 158 -16.70 2.04 6.62
CA THR A 158 -15.85 0.86 6.47
C THR A 158 -14.48 1.23 5.91
N ILE A 159 -13.51 0.39 6.27
CA ILE A 159 -12.13 0.49 5.76
C ILE A 159 -11.78 -0.87 5.18
N ASP A 160 -11.39 -0.91 3.93
CA ASP A 160 -11.01 -2.14 3.24
C ASP A 160 -9.57 -2.06 2.76
N ILE A 161 -8.82 -3.18 2.90
CA ILE A 161 -7.45 -3.31 2.43
C ILE A 161 -7.39 -4.50 1.48
N PHE A 162 -6.71 -4.33 0.36
CA PHE A 162 -6.56 -5.40 -0.63
C PHE A 162 -5.38 -5.15 -1.56
N LEU A 163 -4.97 -6.21 -2.25
CA LEU A 163 -3.98 -6.13 -3.32
C LEU A 163 -4.71 -6.23 -4.66
N TRP A 164 -4.42 -5.33 -5.58
CA TRP A 164 -4.99 -5.30 -6.92
C TRP A 164 -3.89 -5.37 -7.97
N ASN A 165 -4.06 -6.28 -8.93
CA ASN A 165 -3.14 -6.41 -10.06
C ASN A 165 -3.64 -5.58 -11.24
N ALA A 166 -2.93 -4.52 -11.57
CA ALA A 166 -3.27 -3.62 -12.67
C ALA A 166 -2.78 -4.19 -14.02
N ASP A 167 -3.22 -5.40 -14.39
CA ASP A 167 -2.84 -6.11 -15.62
C ASP A 167 -1.37 -6.55 -15.66
N GLY A 168 -0.72 -6.69 -14.52
CA GLY A 168 0.60 -7.30 -14.45
C GLY A 168 0.55 -8.77 -14.82
N ILE A 169 1.59 -9.26 -15.51
CA ILE A 169 1.63 -10.66 -15.96
C ILE A 169 2.34 -11.57 -14.96
N THR A 170 3.11 -11.01 -14.05
CA THR A 170 3.84 -11.79 -13.05
C THR A 170 3.12 -11.74 -11.71
N ALA A 171 3.23 -12.82 -10.97
CA ALA A 171 2.57 -12.92 -9.67
C ALA A 171 3.22 -12.00 -8.65
N THR A 172 2.39 -11.44 -7.79
CA THR A 172 2.83 -10.67 -6.62
C THR A 172 2.20 -11.32 -5.40
N TYR A 173 3.04 -11.68 -4.46
CA TYR A 173 2.65 -12.40 -3.26
C TYR A 173 2.63 -11.44 -2.07
N MET A 174 1.70 -11.64 -1.13
CA MET A 174 1.52 -10.79 0.04
C MET A 174 1.21 -11.61 1.28
N ASP A 175 1.78 -11.20 2.41
CA ASP A 175 1.62 -11.87 3.69
C ASP A 175 1.71 -10.84 4.82
N ASP A 176 1.34 -11.24 6.05
CA ASP A 176 1.51 -10.43 7.27
C ASP A 176 0.95 -9.02 7.15
N ILE A 177 -0.34 -8.91 6.87
CA ILE A 177 -1.01 -7.60 6.82
C ILE A 177 -1.09 -7.04 8.24
N ARG A 178 -0.69 -5.76 8.39
CA ARG A 178 -0.74 -5.09 9.69
C ARG A 178 -1.16 -3.64 9.51
N VAL A 179 -2.02 -3.18 10.40
CA VAL A 179 -2.48 -1.79 10.44
C VAL A 179 -2.28 -1.25 11.84
N GLU A 180 -1.68 -0.08 11.93
CA GLU A 180 -1.41 0.58 13.20
C GLU A 180 -1.98 2.00 13.17
N VAL A 181 -2.49 2.43 14.31
CA VAL A 181 -2.86 3.83 14.54
C VAL A 181 -1.59 4.54 14.98
N LEU A 182 -1.29 5.68 14.36
CA LEU A 182 -0.13 6.51 14.70
C LEU A 182 -0.61 7.74 15.49
N GLU A 183 0.14 8.10 16.57
CA GLU A 183 -0.13 9.29 17.38
C GLU A 183 0.82 10.43 17.05
#